data_1f7b218034e8819789f7bafc3fb9c150
#
_entry.id   1f7b218034e8819789f7bafc3fb9c150
#
_cell.length_a   1.000
_cell.length_b   1.000
_cell.length_c   1.000
_cell.angle_alpha   90.00
_cell.angle_beta   90.00
_cell.angle_gamma   90.00
#
_symmetry.space_group_name_H-M   'P 1'
#
loop_
_entity.id
_entity.type
_entity.pdbx_description
1 polymer ?
#
loop_
_entity_poly.entity_id
_entity_poly.type
_entity_poly.pdbx_seq_one_letter_code
_entity_poly.pdbx_strand_id
1 'polypeptide(L)'
;GCSAGGDKENGGNKEASKELNLWMHNGQAFVDETKKLAENYEKETGVKINIQTFPYDAMSQKMKAAFTAGNEPDIMQVFGAWIPTYMNQKLLAEVPEELSANFETDYLQGAVDGYAKDGTYYGVPIEMNVEYGLFYNREDAAAAGVPDGPKTFDDVMKIAKNSAKFNGDVQEYGGLEFYNGDNFAALFLSWIMQNGGDFWNEDQTKFVLTSPEAKEAWQKLVDLVTVEKVTDTKHITAKMPTEQYFFANKAAQLVKG
;
A
#
# COMPACT_ATOMS: atom_id res chain seq x y z
N GLY A 1 7.70 -48.09 -49.63
CA GLY A 1 8.40 -46.87 -50.05
C GLY A 1 8.68 -46.01 -48.81
N CYS A 2 9.91 -46.00 -48.36
CA CYS A 2 10.39 -45.09 -47.32
C CYS A 2 10.53 -43.72 -47.90
N SER A 3 10.00 -42.71 -47.20
CA SER A 3 10.38 -41.33 -47.49
C SER A 3 10.64 -40.62 -46.14
N ALA A 4 11.86 -40.22 -45.95
CA ALA A 4 12.33 -39.45 -44.85
C ALA A 4 11.78 -38.01 -44.94
N GLY A 5 11.08 -37.55 -43.94
CA GLY A 5 10.68 -36.16 -43.76
C GLY A 5 11.70 -35.43 -42.94
N GLY A 6 12.37 -34.47 -43.51
CA GLY A 6 13.30 -33.61 -42.81
C GLY A 6 12.61 -32.64 -41.85
N ASP A 7 13.07 -32.62 -40.63
CA ASP A 7 12.76 -31.59 -39.64
C ASP A 7 13.27 -30.25 -40.15
N LYS A 8 12.35 -29.38 -40.51
CA LYS A 8 12.65 -27.96 -40.63
C LYS A 8 12.47 -27.36 -39.24
N GLU A 9 13.58 -27.15 -38.56
CA GLU A 9 13.67 -26.17 -37.46
C GLU A 9 13.24 -24.80 -38.04
N ASN A 10 12.04 -24.39 -37.69
CA ASN A 10 11.58 -23.06 -37.98
C ASN A 10 12.04 -22.15 -36.82
N GLY A 11 13.31 -21.78 -36.88
CA GLY A 11 13.86 -20.69 -36.06
C GLY A 11 13.24 -19.37 -36.53
N GLY A 12 11.98 -19.17 -36.20
CA GLY A 12 11.32 -17.89 -36.36
C GLY A 12 11.97 -16.90 -35.42
N ASN A 13 12.79 -16.02 -35.96
CA ASN A 13 13.22 -14.78 -35.34
C ASN A 13 11.93 -14.01 -35.03
N LYS A 14 11.40 -14.09 -33.80
CA LYS A 14 10.34 -13.20 -33.35
C LYS A 14 10.95 -11.81 -33.36
N GLU A 15 10.59 -11.01 -34.37
CA GLU A 15 10.86 -9.57 -34.30
C GLU A 15 10.41 -9.07 -32.94
N ALA A 16 11.29 -8.35 -32.25
CA ALA A 16 10.95 -7.74 -30.96
C ALA A 16 9.72 -6.85 -31.16
N SER A 17 8.73 -6.94 -30.26
CA SER A 17 7.53 -6.10 -30.30
C SER A 17 7.93 -4.63 -30.30
N LYS A 18 7.36 -3.84 -31.23
CA LYS A 18 7.56 -2.39 -31.28
C LYS A 18 6.63 -1.63 -30.33
N GLU A 19 5.78 -2.32 -29.64
CA GLU A 19 4.83 -1.77 -28.68
C GLU A 19 4.78 -2.62 -27.41
N LEU A 20 4.71 -1.96 -26.25
CA LEU A 20 4.50 -2.57 -24.96
C LEU A 20 3.28 -1.94 -24.29
N ASN A 21 2.53 -2.73 -23.55
CA ASN A 21 1.39 -2.28 -22.77
C ASN A 21 1.77 -2.17 -21.30
N LEU A 22 1.52 -1.01 -20.69
CA LEU A 22 1.78 -0.73 -19.29
C LEU A 22 0.48 -0.36 -18.59
N TRP A 23 0.19 -1.04 -17.49
CA TRP A 23 -0.94 -0.73 -16.62
C TRP A 23 -0.47 -0.13 -15.30
N MET A 24 -1.09 0.97 -14.90
CA MET A 24 -0.75 1.69 -13.68
C MET A 24 -1.97 2.34 -13.03
N HIS A 25 -1.83 2.83 -11.80
CA HIS A 25 -2.87 3.61 -11.15
C HIS A 25 -3.07 4.96 -11.84
N ASN A 26 -4.16 5.64 -11.49
CA ASN A 26 -4.57 6.90 -12.12
C ASN A 26 -4.12 8.17 -11.38
N GLY A 27 -3.14 8.08 -10.47
CA GLY A 27 -2.57 9.25 -9.80
C GLY A 27 -1.91 10.19 -10.82
N GLN A 28 -2.45 11.41 -10.98
CA GLN A 28 -2.13 12.27 -12.12
C GLN A 28 -0.64 12.60 -12.24
N ALA A 29 0.02 12.91 -11.14
CA ALA A 29 1.45 13.25 -11.15
C ALA A 29 2.32 12.08 -11.66
N PHE A 30 2.04 10.87 -11.19
CA PHE A 30 2.74 9.65 -11.62
C PHE A 30 2.45 9.31 -13.08
N VAL A 31 1.21 9.47 -13.51
CA VAL A 31 0.81 9.25 -14.91
C VAL A 31 1.54 10.22 -15.82
N ASP A 32 1.63 11.48 -15.47
CA ASP A 32 2.31 12.51 -16.29
C ASP A 32 3.81 12.21 -16.41
N GLU A 33 4.47 11.84 -15.32
CA GLU A 33 5.89 11.47 -15.37
C GLU A 33 6.12 10.16 -16.14
N THR A 34 5.27 9.17 -15.96
CA THR A 34 5.36 7.91 -16.72
C THR A 34 5.18 8.15 -18.21
N LYS A 35 4.29 9.04 -18.62
CA LYS A 35 4.14 9.42 -20.04
C LYS A 35 5.41 10.05 -20.61
N LYS A 36 6.07 10.94 -19.85
CA LYS A 36 7.34 11.55 -20.28
C LYS A 36 8.44 10.49 -20.45
N LEU A 37 8.53 9.56 -19.51
CA LEU A 37 9.48 8.45 -19.60
C LEU A 37 9.19 7.56 -20.81
N ALA A 38 7.93 7.24 -21.06
CA ALA A 38 7.51 6.46 -22.21
C ALA A 38 7.85 7.14 -23.55
N GLU A 39 7.62 8.44 -23.66
CA GLU A 39 7.99 9.24 -24.83
C GLU A 39 9.50 9.27 -25.06
N ASN A 40 10.30 9.42 -24.00
CA ASN A 40 11.75 9.40 -24.09
C ASN A 40 12.25 8.02 -24.52
N TYR A 41 11.69 6.96 -23.94
CA TYR A 41 12.03 5.59 -24.30
C TYR A 41 11.72 5.29 -25.78
N GLU A 42 10.57 5.75 -26.30
CA GLU A 42 10.22 5.61 -27.71
C GLU A 42 11.20 6.36 -28.62
N LYS A 43 11.62 7.58 -28.24
CA LYS A 43 12.62 8.34 -29.01
C LYS A 43 13.98 7.64 -29.08
N GLU A 44 14.38 6.98 -27.98
CA GLU A 44 15.68 6.30 -27.89
C GLU A 44 15.67 4.93 -28.56
N THR A 45 14.59 4.19 -28.44
CA THR A 45 14.52 2.77 -28.81
C THR A 45 13.62 2.46 -29.98
N GLY A 46 12.70 3.36 -30.34
CA GLY A 46 11.62 3.12 -31.31
C GLY A 46 10.48 2.26 -30.74
N VAL A 47 10.51 1.90 -29.46
CA VAL A 47 9.48 1.08 -28.81
C VAL A 47 8.46 1.99 -28.14
N LYS A 48 7.20 1.90 -28.57
CA LYS A 48 6.09 2.63 -28.00
C LYS A 48 5.56 1.94 -26.75
N ILE A 49 5.28 2.71 -25.70
CA ILE A 49 4.62 2.22 -24.49
C ILE A 49 3.19 2.77 -24.42
N ASN A 50 2.22 1.87 -24.50
CA ASN A 50 0.80 2.20 -24.39
C ASN A 50 0.41 2.13 -22.91
N ILE A 51 0.07 3.28 -22.30
CA ILE A 51 -0.26 3.40 -20.89
C ILE A 51 -1.78 3.34 -20.71
N GLN A 52 -2.25 2.42 -19.86
CA GLN A 52 -3.62 2.37 -19.38
C GLN A 52 -3.63 2.61 -17.86
N THR A 53 -4.56 3.44 -17.42
CA THR A 53 -4.66 3.83 -16.01
C THR A 53 -5.98 3.39 -15.41
N PHE A 54 -5.94 3.02 -14.12
CA PHE A 54 -7.09 2.53 -13.38
C PHE A 54 -7.09 3.06 -11.95
N PRO A 55 -8.26 3.28 -11.32
CA PRO A 55 -8.34 3.37 -9.88
C PRO A 55 -7.81 2.10 -9.20
N TYR A 56 -7.26 2.22 -8.00
CA TYR A 56 -6.64 1.13 -7.26
C TYR A 56 -7.49 -0.16 -7.21
N ASP A 57 -8.75 -0.06 -6.76
CA ASP A 57 -9.63 -1.23 -6.64
C ASP A 57 -9.94 -1.88 -7.99
N ALA A 58 -10.20 -1.08 -9.01
CA ALA A 58 -10.46 -1.56 -10.35
C ALA A 58 -9.24 -2.23 -10.96
N MET A 59 -8.03 -1.71 -10.71
CA MET A 59 -6.79 -2.28 -11.21
C MET A 59 -6.55 -3.68 -10.66
N SER A 60 -6.72 -3.88 -9.34
CA SER A 60 -6.56 -5.19 -8.71
C SER A 60 -7.47 -6.26 -9.33
N GLN A 61 -8.74 -5.92 -9.57
CA GLN A 61 -9.70 -6.84 -10.19
C GLN A 61 -9.35 -7.13 -11.66
N LYS A 62 -8.99 -6.09 -12.43
CA LYS A 62 -8.61 -6.23 -13.83
C LYS A 62 -7.37 -7.09 -14.01
N MET A 63 -6.37 -6.92 -13.15
CA MET A 63 -5.15 -7.73 -13.21
C MET A 63 -5.42 -9.20 -12.94
N LYS A 64 -6.23 -9.53 -11.93
CA LYS A 64 -6.64 -10.92 -11.68
C LYS A 64 -7.35 -11.53 -12.89
N ALA A 65 -8.26 -10.79 -13.50
CA ALA A 65 -8.98 -11.25 -14.70
C ALA A 65 -8.03 -11.43 -15.90
N ALA A 66 -7.10 -10.51 -16.09
CA ALA A 66 -6.12 -10.57 -17.19
C ALA A 66 -5.18 -11.76 -17.07
N PHE A 67 -4.65 -12.04 -15.88
CA PHE A 67 -3.82 -13.22 -15.62
C PHE A 67 -4.59 -14.53 -15.89
N THR A 68 -5.86 -14.57 -15.48
CA THR A 68 -6.71 -15.74 -15.72
C THR A 68 -6.97 -15.95 -17.20
N ALA A 69 -7.12 -14.87 -17.95
CA ALA A 69 -7.40 -14.92 -19.39
C ALA A 69 -6.14 -15.02 -20.27
N GLY A 70 -4.95 -14.84 -19.71
CA GLY A 70 -3.68 -14.86 -20.43
C GLY A 70 -3.48 -13.64 -21.34
N ASN A 71 -4.05 -12.48 -20.95
CA ASN A 71 -3.94 -11.21 -21.66
C ASN A 71 -3.48 -10.06 -20.77
N GLU A 72 -2.64 -10.38 -19.79
CA GLU A 72 -1.98 -9.41 -18.92
C GLU A 72 -1.11 -8.44 -19.72
N PRO A 73 -0.87 -7.23 -19.18
CA PRO A 73 0.04 -6.27 -19.81
C PRO A 73 1.51 -6.76 -19.73
N ASP A 74 2.35 -6.20 -20.60
CA ASP A 74 3.79 -6.47 -20.59
C ASP A 74 4.47 -5.91 -19.33
N ILE A 75 4.00 -4.75 -18.86
CA ILE A 75 4.49 -4.04 -17.68
C ILE A 75 3.31 -3.66 -16.81
N MET A 76 3.44 -3.87 -15.51
CA MET A 76 2.42 -3.49 -14.57
C MET A 76 3.00 -2.83 -13.33
N GLN A 77 2.36 -1.81 -12.85
CA GLN A 77 2.59 -1.32 -11.50
C GLN A 77 1.92 -2.26 -10.51
N VAL A 78 2.68 -2.68 -9.50
CA VAL A 78 2.21 -3.60 -8.47
C VAL A 78 2.35 -2.92 -7.11
N PHE A 79 1.29 -2.95 -6.32
CA PHE A 79 1.32 -2.43 -4.95
C PHE A 79 1.83 -3.49 -3.97
N GLY A 80 2.50 -3.05 -2.92
CA GLY A 80 3.12 -3.94 -1.93
C GLY A 80 2.20 -5.02 -1.39
N ALA A 81 0.92 -4.71 -1.19
CA ALA A 81 -0.08 -5.67 -0.73
C ALA A 81 -0.37 -6.82 -1.72
N TRP A 82 -0.08 -6.64 -3.00
CA TRP A 82 -0.37 -7.65 -4.04
C TRP A 82 0.82 -8.54 -4.37
N ILE A 83 2.03 -8.04 -4.15
CA ILE A 83 3.28 -8.66 -4.60
C ILE A 83 3.45 -10.10 -4.07
N PRO A 84 3.24 -10.41 -2.78
CA PRO A 84 3.40 -11.77 -2.28
C PRO A 84 2.52 -12.78 -3.01
N THR A 85 1.28 -12.41 -3.31
CA THR A 85 0.35 -13.26 -4.06
C THR A 85 0.86 -13.53 -5.47
N TYR A 86 1.32 -12.50 -6.18
CA TYR A 86 1.80 -12.64 -7.55
C TYR A 86 3.12 -13.42 -7.62
N MET A 87 4.04 -13.21 -6.68
CA MET A 87 5.25 -14.02 -6.59
C MET A 87 4.94 -15.49 -6.30
N ASN A 88 4.04 -15.76 -5.35
CA ASN A 88 3.66 -17.13 -5.00
C ASN A 88 2.97 -17.88 -6.14
N GLN A 89 2.22 -17.17 -6.96
CA GLN A 89 1.56 -17.70 -8.16
C GLN A 89 2.48 -17.70 -9.41
N LYS A 90 3.72 -17.23 -9.28
CA LYS A 90 4.70 -17.14 -10.36
C LYS A 90 4.21 -16.33 -11.57
N LEU A 91 3.53 -15.22 -11.30
CA LEU A 91 2.96 -14.33 -12.31
C LEU A 91 3.92 -13.20 -12.73
N LEU A 92 4.99 -12.99 -11.96
CA LEU A 92 5.97 -11.94 -12.22
C LEU A 92 7.24 -12.54 -12.82
N ALA A 93 7.81 -11.84 -13.79
CA ALA A 93 9.12 -12.18 -14.33
C ALA A 93 10.23 -11.80 -13.34
N GLU A 94 11.35 -12.52 -13.40
CA GLU A 94 12.55 -12.14 -12.68
C GLU A 94 13.12 -10.84 -13.23
N VAL A 95 13.63 -9.99 -12.34
CA VAL A 95 14.33 -8.77 -12.74
C VAL A 95 15.68 -9.15 -13.34
N PRO A 96 16.05 -8.63 -14.53
CA PRO A 96 17.35 -8.84 -15.10
C PRO A 96 18.47 -8.40 -14.14
N GLU A 97 19.59 -9.14 -14.14
CA GLU A 97 20.72 -8.89 -13.23
C GLU A 97 21.28 -7.47 -13.39
N GLU A 98 21.28 -6.93 -14.60
CA GLU A 98 21.75 -5.57 -14.87
C GLU A 98 20.93 -4.50 -14.10
N LEU A 99 19.65 -4.76 -13.85
CA LEU A 99 18.79 -3.86 -13.07
C LEU A 99 18.88 -4.12 -11.58
N SER A 100 18.98 -5.38 -11.17
CA SER A 100 19.01 -5.75 -9.75
C SER A 100 20.37 -5.62 -9.09
N ALA A 101 21.46 -5.54 -9.85
CA ALA A 101 22.83 -5.45 -9.34
C ALA A 101 23.06 -4.31 -8.34
N ASN A 102 22.34 -3.20 -8.49
CA ASN A 102 22.46 -2.02 -7.64
C ASN A 102 21.32 -1.87 -6.59
N PHE A 103 20.46 -2.87 -6.43
CA PHE A 103 19.33 -2.76 -5.51
C PHE A 103 19.74 -2.57 -4.06
N GLU A 104 20.81 -3.22 -3.63
CA GLU A 104 21.31 -3.11 -2.25
C GLU A 104 22.04 -1.78 -1.97
N THR A 105 22.55 -1.12 -3.02
CA THR A 105 23.33 0.12 -2.89
C THR A 105 22.51 1.38 -3.18
N ASP A 106 21.62 1.32 -4.16
CA ASP A 106 20.95 2.50 -4.69
C ASP A 106 19.52 2.68 -4.16
N TYR A 107 18.97 1.65 -3.52
CA TYR A 107 17.60 1.65 -2.99
C TYR A 107 17.59 1.46 -1.47
N LEU A 108 16.55 1.95 -0.83
CA LEU A 108 16.28 1.61 0.57
C LEU A 108 15.94 0.12 0.69
N GLN A 109 16.53 -0.55 1.66
CA GLN A 109 16.36 -2.00 1.84
C GLN A 109 14.91 -2.42 1.95
N GLY A 110 14.10 -1.69 2.71
CA GLY A 110 12.65 -1.96 2.82
C GLY A 110 11.89 -1.85 1.50
N ALA A 111 12.41 -1.09 0.53
CA ALA A 111 11.78 -0.97 -0.78
C ALA A 111 12.04 -2.20 -1.66
N VAL A 112 13.22 -2.80 -1.56
CA VAL A 112 13.58 -3.97 -2.39
C VAL A 112 13.18 -5.30 -1.78
N ASP A 113 13.17 -5.43 -0.46
CA ASP A 113 12.84 -6.67 0.24
C ASP A 113 11.42 -7.17 -0.07
N GLY A 114 10.47 -6.27 -0.25
CA GLY A 114 9.09 -6.61 -0.61
C GLY A 114 8.95 -7.31 -1.98
N TYR A 115 9.94 -7.14 -2.86
CA TYR A 115 9.97 -7.74 -4.19
C TYR A 115 10.88 -8.97 -4.31
N ALA A 116 11.50 -9.38 -3.20
CA ALA A 116 12.43 -10.49 -3.16
C ALA A 116 11.75 -11.78 -2.67
N LYS A 117 12.11 -12.89 -3.30
CA LYS A 117 11.76 -14.23 -2.84
C LYS A 117 12.92 -15.18 -3.14
N ASP A 118 13.38 -15.87 -2.13
CA ASP A 118 14.47 -16.86 -2.26
C ASP A 118 15.72 -16.31 -2.98
N GLY A 119 16.06 -15.04 -2.71
CA GLY A 119 17.23 -14.36 -3.29
C GLY A 119 17.01 -13.80 -4.70
N THR A 120 15.83 -13.92 -5.26
CA THR A 120 15.46 -13.42 -6.58
C THR A 120 14.53 -12.23 -6.47
N TYR A 121 14.75 -11.19 -7.28
CA TYR A 121 13.89 -10.01 -7.35
C TYR A 121 12.87 -10.12 -8.48
N TYR A 122 11.61 -9.74 -8.20
CA TYR A 122 10.49 -9.83 -9.13
C TYR A 122 9.83 -8.48 -9.44
N GLY A 123 10.48 -7.40 -9.10
CA GLY A 123 10.02 -6.06 -9.38
C GLY A 123 11.09 -5.02 -9.12
N VAL A 124 10.93 -3.86 -9.75
CA VAL A 124 11.78 -2.68 -9.55
C VAL A 124 11.01 -1.69 -8.71
N PRO A 125 11.52 -1.27 -7.53
CA PRO A 125 10.87 -0.24 -6.73
C PRO A 125 10.84 1.08 -7.49
N ILE A 126 9.67 1.70 -7.59
CA ILE A 126 9.51 3.02 -8.20
C ILE A 126 9.07 4.08 -7.19
N GLU A 127 8.50 3.65 -6.09
CA GLU A 127 7.96 4.50 -5.05
C GLU A 127 8.01 3.78 -3.70
N MET A 128 8.35 4.52 -2.68
CA MET A 128 8.19 4.11 -1.29
C MET A 128 7.68 5.30 -0.50
N ASN A 129 6.60 5.12 0.22
CA ASN A 129 6.11 6.13 1.15
C ASN A 129 6.07 5.58 2.58
N VAL A 130 6.07 6.49 3.54
CA VAL A 130 5.82 6.17 4.94
C VAL A 130 4.32 6.19 5.12
N GLU A 131 3.73 5.01 5.26
CA GLU A 131 2.32 4.88 5.52
C GLU A 131 2.01 4.90 7.03
N TYR A 132 0.80 5.33 7.35
CA TYR A 132 0.27 5.38 8.72
C TYR A 132 1.03 6.33 9.65
N GLY A 133 1.36 7.50 9.12
CA GLY A 133 1.77 8.63 9.94
C GLY A 133 0.59 9.23 10.72
N LEU A 134 0.89 9.84 11.84
CA LEU A 134 -0.08 10.61 12.63
C LEU A 134 -0.02 12.08 12.22
N PHE A 135 -1.11 12.58 11.71
CA PHE A 135 -1.33 14.02 11.49
C PHE A 135 -2.10 14.60 12.67
N TYR A 136 -1.76 15.81 13.09
CA TYR A 136 -2.44 16.45 14.21
C TYR A 136 -2.63 17.94 13.98
N ASN A 137 -3.68 18.48 14.53
CA ASN A 137 -3.91 19.91 14.60
C ASN A 137 -3.04 20.53 15.69
N ARG A 138 -2.22 21.53 15.35
CA ARG A 138 -1.26 22.13 16.28
C ARG A 138 -1.93 22.88 17.42
N GLU A 139 -3.06 23.53 17.15
CA GLU A 139 -3.81 24.29 18.17
C GLU A 139 -4.41 23.33 19.21
N ASP A 140 -4.98 22.22 18.74
CA ASP A 140 -5.53 21.18 19.63
C ASP A 140 -4.43 20.53 20.47
N ALA A 141 -3.27 20.26 19.89
CA ALA A 141 -2.12 19.72 20.61
C ALA A 141 -1.65 20.70 21.70
N ALA A 142 -1.49 21.98 21.37
CA ALA A 142 -1.12 23.01 22.33
C ALA A 142 -2.15 23.14 23.47
N ALA A 143 -3.44 23.16 23.14
CA ALA A 143 -4.52 23.22 24.12
C ALA A 143 -4.55 22.02 25.05
N ALA A 144 -4.09 20.85 24.61
CA ALA A 144 -3.96 19.65 25.43
C ALA A 144 -2.66 19.58 26.24
N GLY A 145 -1.79 20.60 26.14
CA GLY A 145 -0.50 20.61 26.83
C GLY A 145 0.61 19.82 26.12
N VAL A 146 0.47 19.60 24.80
CA VAL A 146 1.41 18.86 23.95
C VAL A 146 1.83 19.76 22.76
N PRO A 147 2.42 20.95 23.00
CA PRO A 147 2.65 21.96 21.95
C PRO A 147 3.62 21.52 20.86
N ASP A 148 4.53 20.58 21.17
CA ASP A 148 5.52 20.04 20.23
C ASP A 148 5.02 18.82 19.44
N GLY A 149 3.72 18.49 19.58
CA GLY A 149 3.10 17.32 19.00
C GLY A 149 3.24 16.05 19.82
N PRO A 150 2.41 15.05 19.56
CA PRO A 150 2.40 13.81 20.32
C PRO A 150 3.64 12.95 19.99
N LYS A 151 4.26 12.40 21.03
CA LYS A 151 5.42 11.50 20.94
C LYS A 151 5.14 10.11 21.51
N THR A 152 4.08 9.98 22.27
CA THR A 152 3.65 8.74 22.90
C THR A 152 2.16 8.53 22.66
N PHE A 153 1.70 7.30 22.88
CA PHE A 153 0.27 7.00 22.85
C PHE A 153 -0.51 7.84 23.88
N ASP A 154 0.06 8.07 25.04
CA ASP A 154 -0.55 8.91 26.08
C ASP A 154 -0.71 10.37 25.60
N ASP A 155 0.24 10.90 24.88
CA ASP A 155 0.11 12.24 24.27
C ASP A 155 -1.02 12.28 23.24
N VAL A 156 -1.12 11.27 22.38
CA VAL A 156 -2.23 11.13 21.42
C VAL A 156 -3.57 11.12 22.15
N MET A 157 -3.67 10.40 23.24
CA MET A 157 -4.89 10.31 24.06
C MET A 157 -5.20 11.61 24.79
N LYS A 158 -4.20 12.34 25.27
CA LYS A 158 -4.41 13.68 25.86
C LYS A 158 -5.04 14.64 24.86
N ILE A 159 -4.49 14.69 23.64
CA ILE A 159 -5.04 15.53 22.58
C ILE A 159 -6.44 15.07 22.22
N ALA A 160 -6.64 13.78 22.02
CA ALA A 160 -7.92 13.21 21.63
C ALA A 160 -9.03 13.50 22.65
N LYS A 161 -8.78 13.26 23.92
CA LYS A 161 -9.74 13.48 25.00
C LYS A 161 -10.06 14.95 25.21
N ASN A 162 -9.04 15.82 25.11
CA ASN A 162 -9.25 17.26 25.29
C ASN A 162 -10.03 17.87 24.12
N SER A 163 -9.94 17.30 22.93
CA SER A 163 -10.48 17.86 21.70
C SER A 163 -11.83 17.28 21.30
N ALA A 164 -12.09 16.01 21.58
CA ALA A 164 -13.32 15.33 21.18
C ALA A 164 -14.56 16.01 21.76
N LYS A 165 -15.56 16.21 20.88
CA LYS A 165 -16.86 16.80 21.25
C LYS A 165 -17.99 15.97 20.67
N PHE A 166 -18.93 15.61 21.53
CA PHE A 166 -20.14 14.89 21.19
C PHE A 166 -21.37 15.69 21.62
N ASN A 167 -22.41 15.62 20.83
CA ASN A 167 -23.75 16.07 21.20
C ASN A 167 -24.64 14.82 21.27
N GLY A 168 -24.84 14.29 22.47
CA GLY A 168 -25.40 12.96 22.65
C GLY A 168 -24.51 11.91 22.02
N ASP A 169 -25.05 11.13 21.09
CA ASP A 169 -24.31 10.10 20.34
C ASP A 169 -23.70 10.62 19.01
N VAL A 170 -23.83 11.92 18.73
CA VAL A 170 -23.33 12.52 17.51
C VAL A 170 -21.98 13.17 17.75
N GLN A 171 -20.95 12.69 17.06
CA GLN A 171 -19.64 13.31 17.07
C GLN A 171 -19.68 14.62 16.30
N GLU A 172 -19.38 15.74 16.97
CA GLU A 172 -19.21 17.05 16.36
C GLU A 172 -17.76 17.34 16.00
N TYR A 173 -16.83 16.84 16.82
CA TYR A 173 -15.39 16.97 16.62
C TYR A 173 -14.68 15.71 17.09
N GLY A 174 -13.91 15.07 16.22
CA GLY A 174 -13.20 13.84 16.52
C GLY A 174 -11.87 14.10 17.25
N GLY A 175 -11.55 13.25 18.22
CA GLY A 175 -10.24 13.30 18.88
C GLY A 175 -9.16 12.57 18.09
N LEU A 176 -9.52 11.46 17.49
CA LEU A 176 -8.63 10.62 16.68
C LEU A 176 -9.44 9.92 15.60
N GLU A 177 -9.15 10.24 14.35
CA GLU A 177 -9.72 9.56 13.19
C GLU A 177 -8.69 8.62 12.57
N PHE A 178 -9.16 7.55 11.98
CA PHE A 178 -8.34 6.60 11.25
C PHE A 178 -9.14 5.97 10.10
N TYR A 179 -8.41 5.48 9.11
CA TYR A 179 -9.01 4.89 7.92
C TYR A 179 -9.77 3.59 8.24
N ASN A 180 -10.79 3.32 7.45
CA ASN A 180 -11.48 2.03 7.41
C ASN A 180 -10.83 1.07 6.38
N GLY A 181 -11.32 -0.16 6.30
CA GLY A 181 -10.85 -1.16 5.34
C GLY A 181 -9.44 -1.66 5.61
N ASP A 182 -8.65 -1.82 4.58
CA ASP A 182 -7.27 -2.36 4.65
C ASP A 182 -6.37 -1.50 5.55
N ASN A 183 -6.57 -0.20 5.55
CA ASN A 183 -5.84 0.73 6.40
C ASN A 183 -6.12 0.52 7.89
N PHE A 184 -7.33 0.12 8.24
CA PHE A 184 -7.67 -0.24 9.61
C PHE A 184 -6.92 -1.50 10.07
N ALA A 185 -6.81 -2.50 9.20
CA ALA A 185 -6.03 -3.69 9.50
C ALA A 185 -4.56 -3.36 9.75
N ALA A 186 -3.97 -2.53 8.91
CA ALA A 186 -2.58 -2.09 9.08
C ALA A 186 -2.37 -1.27 10.37
N LEU A 187 -3.33 -0.41 10.74
CA LEU A 187 -3.31 0.28 12.03
C LEU A 187 -3.28 -0.71 13.19
N PHE A 188 -4.16 -1.71 13.18
CA PHE A 188 -4.19 -2.74 14.22
C PHE A 188 -2.87 -3.51 14.32
N LEU A 189 -2.33 -3.95 13.19
CA LEU A 189 -1.04 -4.66 13.14
C LEU A 189 0.09 -3.77 13.69
N SER A 190 0.11 -2.49 13.33
CA SER A 190 1.12 -1.55 13.84
C SER A 190 1.01 -1.35 15.35
N TRP A 191 -0.20 -1.36 15.90
CA TRP A 191 -0.42 -1.23 17.34
C TRP A 191 0.00 -2.49 18.12
N ILE A 192 -0.11 -3.67 17.52
CA ILE A 192 0.49 -4.89 18.09
C ILE A 192 1.99 -4.74 18.22
N MET A 193 2.66 -4.27 17.16
CA MET A 193 4.11 -4.07 17.18
C MET A 193 4.54 -2.98 18.17
N GLN A 194 3.83 -1.87 18.24
CA GLN A 194 4.08 -0.81 19.20
C GLN A 194 3.88 -1.29 20.65
N ASN A 195 3.05 -2.31 20.84
CA ASN A 195 2.82 -2.94 22.15
C ASN A 195 3.85 -4.04 22.49
N GLY A 196 4.89 -4.19 21.67
CA GLY A 196 5.99 -5.14 21.85
C GLY A 196 5.70 -6.55 21.35
N GLY A 197 4.59 -6.74 20.61
CA GLY A 197 4.23 -8.01 20.00
C GLY A 197 4.59 -8.11 18.53
N ASP A 198 4.22 -9.24 17.94
CA ASP A 198 4.27 -9.49 16.51
C ASP A 198 2.93 -10.10 16.07
N PHE A 199 2.62 -9.99 14.80
CA PHE A 199 1.43 -10.59 14.20
C PHE A 199 1.73 -11.83 13.34
N TRP A 200 3.01 -12.17 13.17
CA TRP A 200 3.47 -13.42 12.58
C TRP A 200 3.98 -14.39 13.63
N ASN A 201 3.87 -15.68 13.35
CA ASN A 201 4.65 -16.69 14.07
C ASN A 201 6.13 -16.61 13.65
N GLU A 202 7.01 -17.35 14.33
CA GLU A 202 8.47 -17.26 14.14
C GLU A 202 8.91 -17.53 12.68
N ASP A 203 8.29 -18.47 12.01
CA ASP A 203 8.60 -18.81 10.60
C ASP A 203 7.77 -18.00 9.57
N GLN A 204 6.98 -17.03 10.03
CA GLN A 204 6.15 -16.13 9.21
C GLN A 204 5.15 -16.86 8.29
N THR A 205 4.69 -18.03 8.69
CA THR A 205 3.72 -18.83 7.93
C THR A 205 2.27 -18.63 8.37
N LYS A 206 2.05 -18.08 9.56
CA LYS A 206 0.71 -17.90 10.15
C LYS A 206 0.58 -16.59 10.90
N PHE A 207 -0.60 -15.99 10.82
CA PHE A 207 -0.97 -14.90 11.71
C PHE A 207 -1.16 -15.38 13.15
N VAL A 208 -0.66 -14.58 14.09
CA VAL A 208 -0.81 -14.79 15.54
C VAL A 208 -1.49 -13.55 16.13
N LEU A 209 -2.82 -13.52 16.08
CA LEU A 209 -3.63 -12.36 16.50
C LEU A 209 -4.30 -12.57 17.87
N THR A 210 -3.88 -13.58 18.61
CA THR A 210 -4.45 -13.93 19.92
C THR A 210 -3.46 -13.81 21.08
N SER A 211 -2.27 -13.26 20.82
CA SER A 211 -1.28 -12.96 21.84
C SER A 211 -1.81 -11.90 22.83
N PRO A 212 -1.26 -11.81 24.05
CA PRO A 212 -1.61 -10.74 24.98
C PRO A 212 -1.45 -9.35 24.38
N GLU A 213 -0.38 -9.11 23.64
CA GLU A 213 -0.07 -7.84 22.97
C GLU A 213 -1.11 -7.50 21.90
N ALA A 214 -1.56 -8.51 21.12
CA ALA A 214 -2.60 -8.32 20.12
C ALA A 214 -3.97 -8.03 20.76
N LYS A 215 -4.31 -8.74 21.82
CA LYS A 215 -5.56 -8.50 22.57
C LYS A 215 -5.59 -7.11 23.19
N GLU A 216 -4.47 -6.68 23.76
CA GLU A 216 -4.35 -5.32 24.33
C GLU A 216 -4.47 -4.25 23.26
N ALA A 217 -3.80 -4.43 22.11
CA ALA A 217 -3.91 -3.51 20.98
C ALA A 217 -5.36 -3.41 20.48
N TRP A 218 -6.06 -4.52 20.36
CA TRP A 218 -7.46 -4.53 19.98
C TRP A 218 -8.35 -3.85 21.02
N GLN A 219 -8.11 -4.11 22.32
CA GLN A 219 -8.85 -3.46 23.39
C GLN A 219 -8.67 -1.94 23.37
N LYS A 220 -7.47 -1.44 23.10
CA LYS A 220 -7.23 0.00 22.94
C LYS A 220 -8.08 0.60 21.80
N LEU A 221 -8.20 -0.09 20.67
CA LEU A 221 -9.06 0.35 19.56
C LEU A 221 -10.54 0.39 19.96
N VAL A 222 -11.03 -0.63 20.65
CA VAL A 222 -12.41 -0.68 21.16
C VAL A 222 -12.65 0.43 22.16
N ASP A 223 -11.70 0.67 23.06
CA ASP A 223 -11.80 1.69 24.10
C ASP A 223 -11.87 3.11 23.54
N LEU A 224 -11.30 3.39 22.37
CA LEU A 224 -11.44 4.70 21.71
C LEU A 224 -12.91 5.10 21.52
N VAL A 225 -13.75 4.13 21.26
CA VAL A 225 -15.19 4.33 21.03
C VAL A 225 -15.99 4.20 22.32
N THR A 226 -15.75 3.14 23.06
CA THR A 226 -16.64 2.71 24.16
C THR A 226 -16.30 3.32 25.51
N VAL A 227 -15.06 3.64 25.76
CA VAL A 227 -14.56 4.16 27.05
C VAL A 227 -14.12 5.61 26.90
N GLU A 228 -13.19 5.86 26.01
CA GLU A 228 -12.57 7.17 25.84
C GLU A 228 -13.47 8.14 25.06
N LYS A 229 -14.34 7.62 24.18
CA LYS A 229 -15.28 8.37 23.36
C LYS A 229 -14.62 9.51 22.58
N VAL A 230 -13.53 9.18 21.91
CA VAL A 230 -12.74 10.12 21.11
C VAL A 230 -13.00 9.98 19.60
N THR A 231 -13.69 8.93 19.20
CA THR A 231 -14.21 8.69 17.84
C THR A 231 -15.46 7.84 17.90
N ASP A 232 -16.19 7.67 16.81
CA ASP A 232 -17.34 6.78 16.74
C ASP A 232 -17.31 5.83 15.54
N THR A 233 -18.06 4.72 15.65
CA THR A 233 -18.12 3.70 14.58
C THR A 233 -18.82 4.21 13.32
N LYS A 234 -19.64 5.23 13.39
CA LYS A 234 -20.32 5.80 12.22
C LYS A 234 -19.33 6.45 11.28
N HIS A 235 -18.29 7.11 11.83
CA HIS A 235 -17.19 7.64 11.03
C HIS A 235 -16.38 6.53 10.35
N ILE A 236 -16.04 5.47 11.08
CA ILE A 236 -15.27 4.34 10.55
C ILE A 236 -16.01 3.61 9.42
N THR A 237 -17.35 3.51 9.53
CA THR A 237 -18.21 2.81 8.56
C THR A 237 -18.85 3.73 7.53
N ALA A 238 -18.64 5.04 7.63
CA ALA A 238 -19.22 6.00 6.71
C ALA A 238 -18.70 5.79 5.27
N LYS A 239 -19.52 6.13 4.30
CA LYS A 239 -19.12 6.12 2.89
C LYS A 239 -18.09 7.21 2.58
N MET A 240 -18.08 8.29 3.34
CA MET A 240 -17.11 9.35 3.24
C MET A 240 -15.81 8.90 3.92
N PRO A 241 -14.65 9.03 3.27
CA PRO A 241 -13.36 8.73 3.91
C PRO A 241 -13.17 9.56 5.18
N THR A 242 -12.69 8.94 6.25
CA THR A 242 -12.52 9.59 7.56
C THR A 242 -11.56 10.77 7.52
N GLU A 243 -10.59 10.77 6.60
CA GLU A 243 -9.70 11.90 6.37
C GLU A 243 -10.41 13.21 6.04
N GLN A 244 -11.59 13.12 5.42
CA GLN A 244 -12.39 14.30 5.09
C GLN A 244 -12.84 15.06 6.34
N TYR A 245 -13.05 14.37 7.45
CA TYR A 245 -13.34 15.04 8.74
C TYR A 245 -12.16 15.87 9.22
N PHE A 246 -10.95 15.35 9.11
CA PHE A 246 -9.74 16.08 9.47
C PHE A 246 -9.51 17.29 8.54
N PHE A 247 -9.60 17.10 7.23
CA PHE A 247 -9.45 18.18 6.25
C PHE A 247 -10.57 19.23 6.32
N ALA A 248 -11.76 18.85 6.74
CA ALA A 248 -12.88 19.76 7.01
C ALA A 248 -12.79 20.44 8.39
N ASN A 249 -11.68 20.27 9.10
CA ASN A 249 -11.46 20.82 10.44
C ASN A 249 -12.48 20.30 11.47
N LYS A 250 -12.77 19.00 11.41
CA LYS A 250 -13.72 18.30 12.30
C LYS A 250 -13.07 17.17 13.09
N ALA A 251 -11.74 17.11 13.14
CA ALA A 251 -11.00 16.18 13.95
C ALA A 251 -9.64 16.76 14.32
N ALA A 252 -9.16 16.43 15.52
CA ALA A 252 -7.88 16.89 16.04
C ALA A 252 -6.71 16.12 15.47
N GLN A 253 -6.90 14.83 15.20
CA GLN A 253 -5.85 13.92 14.77
C GLN A 253 -6.37 12.94 13.73
N LEU A 254 -5.47 12.52 12.84
CA LEU A 254 -5.73 11.53 11.80
C LEU A 254 -4.54 10.60 11.63
N VAL A 255 -4.79 9.29 11.64
CA VAL A 255 -3.83 8.29 11.18
C VAL A 255 -4.10 7.99 9.71
N LYS A 256 -3.11 8.26 8.85
CA LYS A 256 -3.23 8.12 7.40
C LYS A 256 -1.88 7.82 6.74
N GLY A 257 -1.93 7.06 5.65
CA GLY A 257 -0.84 6.90 4.70
C GLY A 257 -0.94 7.84 3.50
#